data_c3ee630da9416e225b2e09f7d7bd0b6a
#
_entry.id   c3ee630da9416e225b2e09f7d7bd0b6a
#
_cell.length_a   1.000
_cell.length_b   1.000
_cell.length_c   1.000
_cell.angle_alpha   90.00
_cell.angle_beta   90.00
_cell.angle_gamma   90.00
#
_symmetry.space_group_name_H-M   'P 1'
#
loop_
_entity.id
_entity.type
_entity.pdbx_description
1 polymer ?
#
loop_
_entity_poly.entity_id
_entity_poly.type
_entity_poly.pdbx_seq_one_letter_code
_entity_poly.pdbx_strand_id
1 'polypeptide(L)'
;MKLEFVKKLVGAAAVIAGLAAQSDARAAKGEVCAGIRVAATIRPEGTGFGFNPKHFTYKPLNDDYEVTLNGAKAEVRASRESRWPFNRIWPGRQRPLDQTERASYLAFEGTGPVSVTVRPKTCFTNVVVRPLSAGVRPVVRDGTVSFTLATNGYYVCEVDGTARALQLFYERPREFPERDRATRHYGPGMHVVGEVFLRDHDRIYVDRDAIVFGCFKGVGVRDVRIFGHGVIDGRAQERVFEGCYSKLQSSCVRLYDSSDVVIDGPILVDSPSWVCCFFNCEDVDVRHVKVVGQWRYNTDGIDVCNSRRVRISDSYVRSFDDTISIKGVPPYRDHAVEDVTVERCVLWCQWGKTLEPGVETYASAFRRLVFRDCDLIHNDVAAINVSAGGSTVVEDVLFENLRVELQSDTQPGVLQENDGSTYPSDPGRKTPMLVKFDNWHWANPCDAEYPRLAGMRNVRVRNLRVFADEGVGKPLIKVWSSGPQAGLRPFGPYEGIVFDGIFVNGRPVGKSDLTLEVNMPIEMVERPARLD
;
A
#
# COMPACT_ATOMS: atom_id res chain seq x y z
N MET A 1 25.38 6.60 -27.92
CA MET A 1 24.29 5.79 -27.35
C MET A 1 23.32 6.60 -26.50
N LYS A 2 23.76 7.43 -25.55
CA LYS A 2 22.86 8.30 -24.74
C LYS A 2 22.10 9.38 -25.54
N LEU A 3 22.68 9.92 -26.60
CA LEU A 3 22.06 11.00 -27.37
C LEU A 3 20.96 10.53 -28.34
N GLU A 4 21.03 9.30 -28.83
CA GLU A 4 19.98 8.72 -29.69
C GLU A 4 18.76 8.28 -28.90
N PHE A 5 18.95 7.86 -27.65
CA PHE A 5 17.87 7.47 -26.75
C PHE A 5 17.00 8.67 -26.38
N VAL A 6 17.61 9.83 -26.12
CA VAL A 6 16.91 11.09 -25.85
C VAL A 6 16.12 11.58 -27.06
N LYS A 7 16.66 11.44 -28.28
CA LYS A 7 15.94 11.83 -29.50
C LYS A 7 14.73 10.93 -29.79
N LYS A 8 14.77 9.65 -29.47
CA LYS A 8 13.61 8.74 -29.58
C LYS A 8 12.52 9.06 -28.56
N LEU A 9 12.88 9.47 -27.35
CA LEU A 9 11.92 9.90 -26.32
C LEU A 9 11.22 11.23 -26.71
N VAL A 10 11.95 12.18 -27.26
CA VAL A 10 11.38 13.46 -27.70
C VAL A 10 10.48 13.27 -28.94
N GLY A 11 10.84 12.36 -29.85
CA GLY A 11 9.99 12.01 -31.00
C GLY A 11 8.68 11.33 -30.60
N ALA A 12 8.71 10.45 -29.61
CA ALA A 12 7.52 9.79 -29.08
C ALA A 12 6.59 10.78 -28.36
N ALA A 13 7.14 11.71 -27.59
CA ALA A 13 6.37 12.75 -26.90
C ALA A 13 5.65 13.68 -27.89
N ALA A 14 6.28 14.04 -29.00
CA ALA A 14 5.69 14.91 -30.03
C ALA A 14 4.54 14.23 -30.79
N VAL A 15 4.65 12.92 -31.06
CA VAL A 15 3.57 12.15 -31.70
C VAL A 15 2.39 11.95 -30.75
N ILE A 16 2.64 11.80 -29.46
CA ILE A 16 1.61 11.63 -28.43
C ILE A 16 0.87 12.95 -28.17
N ALA A 17 1.56 14.10 -28.17
CA ALA A 17 0.94 15.42 -28.03
C ALA A 17 0.01 15.74 -29.22
N GLY A 18 0.35 15.30 -30.42
CA GLY A 18 -0.50 15.46 -31.62
C GLY A 18 -1.78 14.62 -31.60
N LEU A 19 -1.77 13.46 -30.94
CA LEU A 19 -2.94 12.60 -30.79
C LEU A 19 -3.86 13.01 -29.60
N ALA A 20 -3.29 13.61 -28.55
CA ALA A 20 -4.04 14.12 -27.42
C ALA A 20 -4.90 15.36 -27.76
N ALA A 21 -4.51 16.13 -28.80
CA ALA A 21 -5.23 17.33 -29.21
C ALA A 21 -6.52 17.06 -30.02
N GLN A 22 -6.82 15.81 -30.34
CA GLN A 22 -7.99 15.46 -31.16
C GLN A 22 -9.07 14.62 -30.46
N SER A 23 -8.95 14.34 -29.17
CA SER A 23 -10.01 13.66 -28.42
C SER A 23 -10.74 14.65 -27.52
N ASP A 24 -11.71 15.37 -28.05
CA ASP A 24 -12.81 15.91 -27.27
C ASP A 24 -13.64 14.75 -26.68
N ALA A 25 -13.06 14.05 -25.71
CA ALA A 25 -13.79 13.08 -24.92
C ALA A 25 -14.83 13.86 -24.08
N ARG A 26 -16.08 13.85 -24.45
CA ARG A 26 -17.17 14.29 -23.58
C ARG A 26 -17.16 13.40 -22.34
N ALA A 27 -16.52 13.90 -21.28
CA ALA A 27 -16.62 13.27 -19.96
C ALA A 27 -18.09 13.28 -19.55
N ALA A 28 -18.67 12.12 -19.29
CA ALA A 28 -19.94 12.04 -18.62
C ALA A 28 -19.77 12.68 -17.24
N LYS A 29 -20.54 13.73 -16.92
CA LYS A 29 -20.54 14.31 -15.57
C LYS A 29 -20.98 13.23 -14.59
N GLY A 30 -20.22 13.04 -13.52
CA GLY A 30 -20.57 12.11 -12.46
C GLY A 30 -21.99 12.35 -11.98
N GLU A 31 -22.86 11.36 -12.11
CA GLU A 31 -24.24 11.47 -11.68
C GLU A 31 -24.34 11.47 -10.16
N VAL A 32 -25.12 12.40 -9.63
CA VAL A 32 -25.51 12.41 -8.21
C VAL A 32 -26.80 11.61 -8.09
N CYS A 33 -26.68 10.36 -7.69
CA CYS A 33 -27.83 9.51 -7.42
C CYS A 33 -28.05 9.41 -5.91
N ALA A 34 -29.21 9.84 -5.43
CA ALA A 34 -29.63 9.73 -4.03
C ALA A 34 -28.59 10.27 -3.01
N GLY A 35 -27.94 11.39 -3.29
CA GLY A 35 -26.93 11.99 -2.41
C GLY A 35 -25.54 11.34 -2.47
N ILE A 36 -25.31 10.39 -3.38
CA ILE A 36 -24.02 9.73 -3.58
C ILE A 36 -23.39 10.24 -4.88
N ARG A 37 -22.13 10.67 -4.79
CA ARG A 37 -21.32 11.02 -5.96
C ARG A 37 -20.39 9.85 -6.29
N VAL A 38 -20.54 9.31 -7.48
CA VAL A 38 -19.64 8.28 -8.03
C VAL A 38 -18.72 8.94 -9.05
N ALA A 39 -17.45 8.57 -9.03
CA ALA A 39 -16.53 9.01 -10.08
C ALA A 39 -16.97 8.47 -11.43
N ALA A 40 -17.23 9.35 -12.41
CA ALA A 40 -17.55 8.93 -13.76
C ALA A 40 -16.37 8.18 -14.37
N THR A 41 -16.65 7.14 -15.12
CA THR A 41 -15.60 6.42 -15.82
C THR A 41 -15.38 7.03 -17.18
N ILE A 42 -14.14 7.40 -17.44
CA ILE A 42 -13.75 7.90 -18.74
C ILE A 42 -13.71 6.72 -19.71
N ARG A 43 -14.55 6.78 -20.71
CA ARG A 43 -14.52 5.83 -21.83
C ARG A 43 -13.71 6.45 -22.94
N PRO A 44 -12.54 5.90 -23.31
CA PRO A 44 -11.88 6.32 -24.52
C PRO A 44 -12.77 5.92 -25.71
N GLU A 45 -13.04 6.86 -26.59
CA GLU A 45 -13.54 6.53 -27.91
C GLU A 45 -12.41 5.89 -28.71
N GLY A 46 -12.50 4.57 -28.94
CA GLY A 46 -11.52 3.83 -29.72
C GLY A 46 -10.78 2.73 -28.97
N THR A 47 -10.11 1.91 -29.71
CA THR A 47 -9.35 0.75 -29.25
C THR A 47 -8.24 1.14 -28.30
N GLY A 48 -8.22 0.51 -27.15
CA GLY A 48 -7.34 0.65 -26.00
C GLY A 48 -6.01 1.37 -26.18
N PHE A 49 -5.73 2.22 -25.24
CA PHE A 49 -4.46 2.94 -25.14
C PHE A 49 -3.32 1.95 -24.84
N GLY A 50 -2.40 1.75 -25.79
CA GLY A 50 -1.17 1.01 -25.59
C GLY A 50 -0.04 1.96 -25.24
N PHE A 51 0.42 1.98 -24.01
CA PHE A 51 1.60 2.74 -23.60
C PHE A 51 2.89 2.03 -23.89
N ASN A 52 2.90 0.76 -23.72
CA ASN A 52 3.93 -0.12 -24.24
C ASN A 52 3.20 -1.07 -25.18
N PRO A 53 3.46 -1.05 -26.49
CA PRO A 53 2.78 -1.91 -27.45
C PRO A 53 2.95 -3.40 -27.14
N LYS A 54 3.90 -3.77 -26.28
CA LYS A 54 4.12 -5.16 -25.89
C LYS A 54 3.32 -5.60 -24.66
N HIS A 55 2.82 -4.68 -23.81
CA HIS A 55 2.34 -5.06 -22.49
C HIS A 55 1.05 -4.42 -22.00
N PHE A 56 0.45 -3.41 -22.66
CA PHE A 56 -0.68 -2.69 -22.08
C PHE A 56 -1.82 -2.34 -23.02
N THR A 57 -2.95 -3.01 -22.81
CA THR A 57 -4.26 -2.49 -23.19
C THR A 57 -4.90 -1.90 -21.93
N TYR A 58 -5.20 -0.61 -21.91
CA TYR A 58 -5.93 0.02 -20.82
C TYR A 58 -7.42 -0.34 -20.92
N LYS A 59 -7.93 -1.04 -19.90
CA LYS A 59 -9.36 -1.32 -19.73
C LYS A 59 -9.80 -0.70 -18.40
N PRO A 60 -10.40 0.48 -18.40
CA PRO A 60 -10.72 1.20 -17.18
C PRO A 60 -11.85 0.55 -16.37
N LEU A 61 -12.74 -0.18 -17.04
CA LEU A 61 -13.88 -0.82 -16.42
C LEU A 61 -13.64 -2.29 -16.18
N ASN A 62 -14.13 -2.76 -15.04
CA ASN A 62 -14.24 -4.16 -14.72
C ASN A 62 -15.70 -4.58 -14.73
N ASP A 63 -16.01 -5.60 -15.49
CA ASP A 63 -17.33 -6.17 -15.61
C ASP A 63 -17.53 -7.44 -14.78
N ASP A 64 -16.60 -7.77 -13.87
CA ASP A 64 -16.74 -8.93 -12.98
C ASP A 64 -17.91 -8.77 -12.00
N TYR A 65 -18.34 -7.52 -11.76
CA TYR A 65 -19.43 -7.18 -10.85
C TYR A 65 -20.41 -6.17 -11.47
N GLU A 66 -21.70 -6.38 -11.21
CA GLU A 66 -22.68 -5.32 -11.29
C GLU A 66 -22.93 -4.76 -9.90
N VAL A 67 -22.72 -3.46 -9.71
CA VAL A 67 -22.85 -2.82 -8.40
C VAL A 67 -23.90 -1.74 -8.44
N THR A 68 -24.74 -1.70 -7.40
CA THR A 68 -25.64 -0.56 -7.16
C THR A 68 -25.40 0.02 -5.78
N LEU A 69 -25.49 1.35 -5.68
CA LEU A 69 -25.42 2.13 -4.44
C LEU A 69 -26.76 2.84 -4.24
N ASN A 70 -27.46 2.54 -3.15
CA ASN A 70 -28.84 3.02 -2.93
C ASN A 70 -29.75 2.82 -4.14
N GLY A 71 -29.63 1.67 -4.82
CA GLY A 71 -30.40 1.32 -6.01
C GLY A 71 -29.90 1.92 -7.33
N ALA A 72 -28.97 2.87 -7.31
CA ALA A 72 -28.39 3.44 -8.51
C ALA A 72 -27.17 2.63 -8.99
N LYS A 73 -27.10 2.36 -10.29
CA LYS A 73 -25.96 1.62 -10.88
C LYS A 73 -24.67 2.42 -10.75
N ALA A 74 -23.60 1.74 -10.31
CA ALA A 74 -22.26 2.30 -10.22
C ALA A 74 -21.31 1.60 -11.20
N GLU A 75 -20.39 2.35 -11.80
CA GLU A 75 -19.38 1.80 -12.69
C GLU A 75 -18.14 1.38 -11.87
N VAL A 76 -17.74 0.13 -12.03
CA VAL A 76 -16.62 -0.48 -11.33
C VAL A 76 -15.36 -0.34 -12.17
N ARG A 77 -14.31 0.18 -11.58
CA ARG A 77 -13.00 0.33 -12.24
C ARG A 77 -12.15 -0.93 -12.06
N ALA A 78 -11.28 -1.18 -13.03
CA ALA A 78 -10.32 -2.27 -13.00
C ALA A 78 -8.97 -1.83 -12.45
N SER A 79 -8.37 -2.67 -11.63
CA SER A 79 -6.94 -2.63 -11.30
C SER A 79 -6.29 -3.98 -11.63
N ARG A 80 -4.97 -4.01 -11.68
CA ARG A 80 -4.20 -5.23 -11.88
C ARG A 80 -3.49 -5.58 -10.60
N GLU A 81 -3.69 -6.80 -10.15
CA GLU A 81 -3.11 -7.31 -8.91
C GLU A 81 -2.27 -8.56 -9.17
N SER A 82 -1.50 -8.99 -8.21
CA SER A 82 -0.82 -10.27 -8.26
C SER A 82 -1.83 -11.40 -8.13
N ARG A 83 -1.74 -12.40 -9.00
CA ARG A 83 -2.55 -13.60 -8.92
C ARG A 83 -1.98 -14.56 -7.89
N TRP A 84 -2.82 -15.15 -7.05
CA TRP A 84 -2.47 -16.26 -6.18
C TRP A 84 -2.84 -17.61 -6.81
N PRO A 85 -2.02 -18.65 -6.63
CA PRO A 85 -0.65 -18.62 -6.13
C PRO A 85 0.30 -17.99 -7.16
N PHE A 86 1.40 -17.41 -6.70
CA PHE A 86 2.43 -16.86 -7.56
C PHE A 86 3.83 -17.23 -7.06
N ASN A 87 4.79 -17.31 -7.97
CA ASN A 87 6.18 -17.45 -7.58
C ASN A 87 6.76 -16.14 -7.07
N ARG A 88 7.57 -16.22 -6.01
CA ARG A 88 8.23 -15.07 -5.40
C ARG A 88 9.50 -14.66 -6.13
N ILE A 89 10.10 -15.58 -6.87
CA ILE A 89 11.35 -15.38 -7.60
C ILE A 89 11.07 -15.43 -9.10
N TRP A 90 11.46 -14.39 -9.81
CA TRP A 90 11.39 -14.31 -11.27
C TRP A 90 12.51 -13.43 -11.84
N PRO A 91 12.96 -13.68 -13.11
CA PRO A 91 14.05 -12.94 -13.71
C PRO A 91 13.74 -11.47 -13.88
N GLY A 92 14.79 -10.67 -13.81
CA GLY A 92 14.70 -9.25 -14.12
C GLY A 92 13.77 -8.48 -13.22
N ARG A 93 13.32 -9.08 -12.09
CA ARG A 93 12.39 -8.48 -11.16
C ARG A 93 11.11 -7.93 -11.82
N GLN A 94 10.72 -8.54 -12.93
CA GLN A 94 9.49 -8.26 -13.67
C GLN A 94 8.57 -9.47 -13.57
N ARG A 95 7.39 -9.26 -12.98
CA ARG A 95 6.40 -10.31 -12.91
C ARG A 95 5.80 -10.54 -14.30
N PRO A 96 5.65 -11.80 -14.74
CA PRO A 96 4.91 -12.13 -15.94
C PRO A 96 3.44 -11.74 -15.82
N LEU A 97 2.83 -11.31 -16.91
CA LEU A 97 1.43 -10.86 -16.91
C LEU A 97 0.42 -11.97 -16.62
N ASP A 98 0.76 -13.23 -16.92
CA ASP A 98 -0.05 -14.41 -16.59
C ASP A 98 -0.12 -14.72 -15.11
N GLN A 99 0.80 -14.16 -14.30
CA GLN A 99 0.75 -14.19 -12.84
C GLN A 99 0.01 -13.00 -12.23
N THR A 100 -0.77 -12.33 -13.02
CA THR A 100 -1.61 -11.21 -12.56
C THR A 100 -3.08 -11.51 -12.81
N GLU A 101 -3.93 -10.85 -12.04
CA GLU A 101 -5.37 -10.89 -12.20
C GLU A 101 -5.96 -9.48 -12.16
N ARG A 102 -7.21 -9.37 -12.57
CA ARG A 102 -7.96 -8.13 -12.40
C ARG A 102 -8.61 -8.14 -11.03
N ALA A 103 -8.50 -7.01 -10.33
CA ALA A 103 -9.35 -6.68 -9.21
C ALA A 103 -10.23 -5.49 -9.55
N SER A 104 -11.18 -5.24 -8.71
CA SER A 104 -12.17 -4.18 -8.89
C SER A 104 -12.05 -3.12 -7.83
N TYR A 105 -12.30 -1.87 -8.18
CA TYR A 105 -12.48 -0.82 -7.20
C TYR A 105 -13.54 0.20 -7.61
N LEU A 106 -14.14 0.83 -6.60
CA LEU A 106 -15.18 1.84 -6.75
C LEU A 106 -14.96 2.92 -5.70
N ALA A 107 -14.79 4.16 -6.15
CA ALA A 107 -14.69 5.33 -5.28
C ALA A 107 -15.99 6.15 -5.37
N PHE A 108 -16.56 6.47 -4.22
CA PHE A 108 -17.80 7.23 -4.13
C PHE A 108 -17.86 8.04 -2.83
N GLU A 109 -18.65 9.08 -2.86
CA GLU A 109 -18.84 9.98 -1.75
C GLU A 109 -20.31 10.09 -1.37
N GLY A 110 -20.54 10.26 -0.08
CA GLY A 110 -21.85 10.48 0.47
C GLY A 110 -21.84 10.69 1.98
N THR A 111 -23.01 10.96 2.53
CA THR A 111 -23.22 11.08 3.96
C THR A 111 -24.29 10.10 4.43
N GLY A 112 -24.05 9.44 5.56
CA GLY A 112 -24.98 8.48 6.13
C GLY A 112 -24.86 7.06 5.54
N PRO A 113 -25.74 6.14 5.92
CA PRO A 113 -25.68 4.75 5.47
C PRO A 113 -25.91 4.58 3.97
N VAL A 114 -25.14 3.67 3.36
CA VAL A 114 -25.26 3.32 1.94
C VAL A 114 -25.61 1.84 1.80
N SER A 115 -26.72 1.55 1.12
CA SER A 115 -27.06 0.18 0.71
C SER A 115 -26.25 -0.19 -0.54
N VAL A 116 -25.46 -1.22 -0.43
CA VAL A 116 -24.63 -1.75 -1.52
C VAL A 116 -25.22 -3.07 -1.97
N THR A 117 -25.43 -3.21 -3.28
CA THR A 117 -25.79 -4.49 -3.90
C THR A 117 -24.74 -4.85 -4.92
N VAL A 118 -24.22 -6.06 -4.82
CA VAL A 118 -23.16 -6.61 -5.69
C VAL A 118 -23.66 -7.89 -6.32
N ARG A 119 -23.64 -7.95 -7.64
CA ARG A 119 -23.95 -9.16 -8.40
C ARG A 119 -22.67 -9.62 -9.13
N PRO A 120 -21.96 -10.63 -8.59
CA PRO A 120 -20.84 -11.24 -9.30
C PRO A 120 -21.30 -11.92 -10.59
N LYS A 121 -20.50 -11.89 -11.63
CA LYS A 121 -20.80 -12.60 -12.89
C LYS A 121 -20.49 -14.09 -12.85
N THR A 122 -19.77 -14.54 -11.85
CA THR A 122 -19.47 -15.96 -11.61
C THR A 122 -20.28 -16.48 -10.44
N CYS A 123 -20.64 -17.76 -10.46
CA CYS A 123 -21.18 -18.44 -9.28
C CYS A 123 -20.16 -18.39 -8.14
N PHE A 124 -20.62 -18.30 -6.91
CA PHE A 124 -19.79 -18.21 -5.72
C PHE A 124 -20.45 -18.93 -4.53
N THR A 125 -19.66 -19.24 -3.54
CA THR A 125 -20.07 -19.98 -2.33
C THR A 125 -19.89 -19.17 -1.05
N ASN A 126 -18.93 -18.24 -1.03
CA ASN A 126 -18.58 -17.48 0.16
C ASN A 126 -18.42 -15.99 -0.14
N VAL A 127 -18.82 -15.16 0.81
CA VAL A 127 -18.61 -13.71 0.75
C VAL A 127 -18.19 -13.17 2.11
N VAL A 128 -17.15 -12.35 2.12
CA VAL A 128 -16.68 -11.63 3.30
C VAL A 128 -16.57 -10.15 2.96
N VAL A 129 -16.99 -9.29 3.87
CA VAL A 129 -16.75 -7.84 3.77
C VAL A 129 -15.78 -7.42 4.87
N ARG A 130 -14.64 -6.89 4.45
CA ARG A 130 -13.59 -6.41 5.36
C ARG A 130 -13.54 -4.88 5.41
N PRO A 131 -13.00 -4.31 6.50
CA PRO A 131 -12.45 -4.97 7.67
C PRO A 131 -13.55 -5.63 8.54
N LEU A 132 -13.22 -6.76 9.17
CA LEU A 132 -14.16 -7.49 10.05
C LEU A 132 -14.56 -6.64 11.26
N SER A 133 -13.69 -5.73 11.69
CA SER A 133 -13.94 -4.75 12.75
C SER A 133 -15.12 -3.83 12.44
N ALA A 134 -15.44 -3.60 11.18
CA ALA A 134 -16.60 -2.79 10.77
C ALA A 134 -17.95 -3.50 10.98
N GLY A 135 -17.94 -4.81 11.25
CA GLY A 135 -19.14 -5.58 11.54
C GLY A 135 -20.14 -5.68 10.39
N VAL A 136 -19.72 -5.44 9.16
CA VAL A 136 -20.60 -5.52 7.98
C VAL A 136 -20.96 -6.97 7.71
N ARG A 137 -22.26 -7.26 7.63
CA ARG A 137 -22.78 -8.62 7.39
C ARG A 137 -23.44 -8.68 6.03
N PRO A 138 -22.84 -9.36 5.04
CA PRO A 138 -23.45 -9.54 3.73
C PRO A 138 -24.60 -10.55 3.81
N VAL A 139 -25.65 -10.29 3.03
CA VAL A 139 -26.79 -11.20 2.81
C VAL A 139 -26.76 -11.63 1.36
N VAL A 140 -26.82 -12.94 1.12
CA VAL A 140 -26.83 -13.53 -0.23
C VAL A 140 -28.23 -14.02 -0.57
N ARG A 141 -28.78 -13.55 -1.69
CA ARG A 141 -30.04 -14.04 -2.27
C ARG A 141 -29.93 -14.06 -3.79
N ASP A 142 -30.31 -15.16 -4.41
CA ASP A 142 -30.38 -15.33 -5.87
C ASP A 142 -29.09 -14.85 -6.61
N GLY A 143 -27.93 -15.24 -6.10
CA GLY A 143 -26.63 -14.85 -6.66
C GLY A 143 -26.29 -13.37 -6.50
N THR A 144 -26.99 -12.66 -5.64
CA THR A 144 -26.78 -11.24 -5.33
C THR A 144 -26.38 -11.09 -3.87
N VAL A 145 -25.34 -10.28 -3.62
CA VAL A 145 -24.85 -9.92 -2.29
C VAL A 145 -25.35 -8.53 -1.94
N SER A 146 -25.93 -8.38 -0.77
CA SER A 146 -26.41 -7.07 -0.27
C SER A 146 -25.89 -6.81 1.14
N PHE A 147 -25.47 -5.58 1.41
CA PHE A 147 -25.04 -5.12 2.72
C PHE A 147 -25.17 -3.60 2.85
N THR A 148 -25.06 -3.11 4.07
CA THR A 148 -25.10 -1.66 4.36
C THR A 148 -23.76 -1.21 4.91
N LEU A 149 -23.18 -0.17 4.33
CA LEU A 149 -22.06 0.57 4.89
C LEU A 149 -22.62 1.68 5.77
N ALA A 150 -22.49 1.54 7.08
CA ALA A 150 -23.06 2.48 8.03
C ALA A 150 -22.26 3.79 8.13
N THR A 151 -20.96 3.74 7.88
CA THR A 151 -20.03 4.87 7.99
C THR A 151 -19.15 4.99 6.77
N ASN A 152 -18.60 6.17 6.56
CA ASN A 152 -17.50 6.35 5.60
C ASN A 152 -16.30 5.51 6.02
N GLY A 153 -15.56 4.99 5.05
CA GLY A 153 -14.41 4.11 5.26
C GLY A 153 -14.01 3.37 3.99
N TYR A 154 -13.02 2.52 4.14
CA TYR A 154 -12.52 1.70 3.06
C TYR A 154 -12.87 0.24 3.34
N TYR A 155 -13.56 -0.38 2.39
CA TYR A 155 -14.08 -1.73 2.52
C TYR A 155 -13.64 -2.61 1.36
N VAL A 156 -13.61 -3.90 1.60
CA VAL A 156 -13.32 -4.89 0.55
C VAL A 156 -14.38 -5.99 0.60
N CYS A 157 -15.08 -6.19 -0.49
CA CYS A 157 -15.98 -7.33 -0.67
C CYS A 157 -15.23 -8.43 -1.40
N GLU A 158 -15.00 -9.53 -0.71
CA GLU A 158 -14.32 -10.72 -1.20
C GLU A 158 -15.35 -11.80 -1.51
N VAL A 159 -15.34 -12.25 -2.75
CA VAL A 159 -16.22 -13.31 -3.26
C VAL A 159 -15.34 -14.51 -3.58
N ASP A 160 -15.49 -15.59 -2.83
CA ASP A 160 -14.63 -16.79 -2.87
C ASP A 160 -13.13 -16.47 -2.70
N GLY A 161 -12.82 -15.56 -1.77
CA GLY A 161 -11.46 -15.19 -1.40
C GLY A 161 -10.96 -13.89 -2.02
N THR A 162 -9.63 -13.71 -2.02
CA THR A 162 -8.96 -12.47 -2.38
C THR A 162 -8.89 -12.18 -3.89
N ALA A 163 -9.06 -13.25 -4.70
CA ALA A 163 -9.07 -13.13 -6.15
C ALA A 163 -10.23 -12.24 -6.64
N ARG A 164 -9.92 -11.28 -7.49
CA ARG A 164 -10.92 -10.35 -8.03
C ARG A 164 -11.69 -9.52 -6.99
N ALA A 165 -11.15 -9.33 -5.78
CA ALA A 165 -11.79 -8.56 -4.73
C ALA A 165 -12.31 -7.20 -5.21
N LEU A 166 -13.49 -6.80 -4.69
CA LEU A 166 -14.10 -5.50 -4.96
C LEU A 166 -13.78 -4.53 -3.82
N GLN A 167 -12.93 -3.56 -4.08
CA GLN A 167 -12.51 -2.53 -3.14
C GLN A 167 -13.47 -1.34 -3.21
N LEU A 168 -14.03 -0.93 -2.08
CA LEU A 168 -15.06 0.11 -1.98
C LEU A 168 -14.52 1.27 -1.14
N PHE A 169 -14.32 2.42 -1.78
CA PHE A 169 -13.81 3.63 -1.15
C PHE A 169 -14.97 4.60 -0.92
N TYR A 170 -15.55 4.54 0.27
CA TYR A 170 -16.67 5.38 0.67
C TYR A 170 -16.17 6.55 1.50
N GLU A 171 -16.10 7.74 0.93
CA GLU A 171 -15.60 8.94 1.58
C GLU A 171 -16.72 9.96 1.84
N ARG A 172 -16.50 10.88 2.78
CA ARG A 172 -17.33 12.08 2.90
C ARG A 172 -17.09 12.99 1.72
N PRO A 173 -18.12 13.71 1.23
CA PRO A 173 -17.90 14.74 0.22
C PRO A 173 -16.87 15.76 0.71
N ARG A 174 -15.85 15.97 -0.10
CA ARG A 174 -14.80 16.95 0.18
C ARG A 174 -14.66 17.90 -0.98
N GLU A 175 -14.50 19.17 -0.66
CA GLU A 175 -14.19 20.21 -1.63
C GLU A 175 -12.71 20.60 -1.47
N PHE A 176 -12.11 20.94 -2.56
CA PHE A 176 -10.73 21.44 -2.60
C PHE A 176 -10.74 22.90 -3.07
N PRO A 177 -10.85 23.87 -2.15
CA PRO A 177 -10.88 25.29 -2.52
C PRO A 177 -9.63 25.77 -3.26
N GLU A 178 -8.52 25.05 -3.07
CA GLU A 178 -7.25 25.36 -3.72
C GLU A 178 -7.20 24.98 -5.21
N ARG A 179 -8.17 24.23 -5.71
CA ARG A 179 -8.20 23.76 -7.12
C ARG A 179 -8.11 24.91 -8.13
N ASP A 180 -8.73 26.04 -7.82
CA ASP A 180 -8.74 27.21 -8.71
C ASP A 180 -7.38 27.94 -8.75
N ARG A 181 -6.48 27.60 -7.82
CA ARG A 181 -5.10 28.08 -7.74
C ARG A 181 -4.08 27.01 -8.13
N ALA A 182 -4.55 25.88 -8.68
CA ALA A 182 -3.66 24.80 -9.08
C ALA A 182 -2.69 25.27 -10.17
N THR A 183 -1.40 25.00 -9.96
CA THR A 183 -0.36 25.26 -10.97
C THR A 183 -0.48 24.29 -12.14
N ARG A 184 -1.05 23.10 -11.87
CA ARG A 184 -1.43 22.10 -12.87
C ARG A 184 -2.78 21.53 -12.50
N HIS A 185 -3.75 21.68 -13.39
CA HIS A 185 -5.11 21.19 -13.21
C HIS A 185 -5.40 20.10 -14.26
N TYR A 186 -5.47 18.87 -13.81
CA TYR A 186 -5.92 17.75 -14.62
C TYR A 186 -7.43 17.59 -14.47
N GLY A 187 -8.19 18.17 -15.41
CA GLY A 187 -9.65 18.06 -15.46
C GLY A 187 -10.12 16.68 -15.90
N PRO A 188 -11.45 16.47 -16.03
CA PRO A 188 -11.99 15.20 -16.50
C PRO A 188 -11.34 14.73 -17.80
N GLY A 189 -10.96 13.45 -17.88
CA GLY A 189 -10.33 12.87 -19.05
C GLY A 189 -9.04 12.10 -18.74
N MET A 190 -8.40 11.60 -19.78
CA MET A 190 -7.11 10.92 -19.70
C MET A 190 -5.98 11.89 -20.07
N HIS A 191 -5.00 11.99 -19.18
CA HIS A 191 -3.84 12.85 -19.34
C HIS A 191 -2.58 12.01 -19.37
N VAL A 192 -1.78 12.14 -20.40
CA VAL A 192 -0.51 11.43 -20.54
C VAL A 192 0.60 12.42 -20.34
N VAL A 193 1.27 12.33 -19.21
CA VAL A 193 2.24 13.35 -18.80
C VAL A 193 3.66 12.81 -18.61
N GLY A 194 3.82 11.49 -18.48
CA GLY A 194 5.12 10.90 -18.21
C GLY A 194 5.66 11.25 -16.82
N GLU A 195 6.95 11.50 -16.69
CA GLU A 195 7.56 11.94 -15.43
C GLU A 195 7.45 13.46 -15.30
N VAL A 196 6.74 13.90 -14.27
CA VAL A 196 6.50 15.30 -13.95
C VAL A 196 7.44 15.73 -12.83
N PHE A 197 8.35 16.66 -13.13
CA PHE A 197 9.22 17.25 -12.12
C PHE A 197 8.50 18.39 -11.40
N LEU A 198 8.38 18.24 -10.09
CA LEU A 198 7.75 19.21 -9.20
C LEU A 198 8.69 20.39 -8.92
N ARG A 199 8.11 21.53 -8.59
CA ARG A 199 8.80 22.77 -8.20
C ARG A 199 8.22 23.28 -6.89
N ASP A 200 8.89 24.23 -6.28
CA ASP A 200 8.36 24.93 -5.11
C ASP A 200 6.99 25.51 -5.40
N HIS A 201 6.12 25.39 -4.42
CA HIS A 201 4.73 25.90 -4.46
C HIS A 201 3.83 25.22 -5.50
N ASP A 202 4.22 24.08 -6.06
CA ASP A 202 3.34 23.35 -7.00
C ASP A 202 2.06 22.89 -6.31
N ARG A 203 0.94 23.14 -6.98
CA ARG A 203 -0.41 22.74 -6.61
C ARG A 203 -0.96 21.86 -7.74
N ILE A 204 -0.92 20.57 -7.56
CA ILE A 204 -1.34 19.57 -8.55
C ILE A 204 -2.73 19.10 -8.20
N TYR A 205 -3.73 19.55 -8.94
CA TYR A 205 -5.09 19.08 -8.77
C TYR A 205 -5.42 17.98 -9.80
N VAL A 206 -5.94 16.85 -9.31
CA VAL A 206 -6.40 15.73 -10.13
C VAL A 206 -7.90 15.57 -9.91
N ASP A 207 -8.69 15.96 -10.91
CA ASP A 207 -10.14 15.89 -10.84
C ASP A 207 -10.61 14.44 -10.63
N ARG A 208 -11.77 14.28 -10.01
CA ARG A 208 -12.42 12.99 -9.76
C ARG A 208 -12.51 12.10 -11.00
N ASP A 209 -12.81 12.73 -12.12
CA ASP A 209 -12.98 12.06 -13.40
C ASP A 209 -11.71 12.12 -14.28
N ALA A 210 -10.57 12.45 -13.68
CA ALA A 210 -9.27 12.44 -14.34
C ALA A 210 -8.51 11.13 -14.10
N ILE A 211 -7.79 10.70 -15.12
CA ILE A 211 -6.74 9.67 -15.03
C ILE A 211 -5.46 10.27 -15.60
N VAL A 212 -4.44 10.40 -14.74
CA VAL A 212 -3.13 10.95 -15.11
C VAL A 212 -2.14 9.79 -15.24
N PHE A 213 -1.77 9.46 -16.46
CA PHE A 213 -0.71 8.49 -16.74
C PHE A 213 0.65 9.16 -16.58
N GLY A 214 1.26 8.97 -15.43
CA GLY A 214 2.54 9.59 -15.12
C GLY A 214 2.95 9.41 -13.68
N CYS A 215 4.10 9.98 -13.38
CA CYS A 215 4.75 9.96 -12.07
C CYS A 215 5.17 11.37 -11.67
N PHE A 216 5.06 11.70 -10.39
CA PHE A 216 5.43 13.01 -9.85
C PHE A 216 6.72 12.87 -9.02
N LYS A 217 7.74 13.62 -9.38
CA LYS A 217 9.05 13.60 -8.74
C LYS A 217 9.49 14.98 -8.31
N GLY A 218 9.93 15.13 -7.06
CA GLY A 218 10.50 16.36 -6.52
C GLY A 218 11.86 16.12 -5.88
N VAL A 219 12.77 17.07 -6.05
CA VAL A 219 14.09 17.06 -5.39
C VAL A 219 14.35 18.45 -4.84
N GLY A 220 14.46 18.57 -3.52
CA GLY A 220 14.70 19.84 -2.84
C GLY A 220 13.54 20.84 -2.96
N VAL A 221 12.31 20.33 -3.11
CA VAL A 221 11.11 21.19 -3.30
C VAL A 221 10.41 21.47 -1.98
N ARG A 222 9.75 22.59 -1.91
CA ARG A 222 9.03 23.04 -0.73
C ARG A 222 7.60 23.48 -1.06
N ASP A 223 6.69 23.30 -0.08
CA ASP A 223 5.29 23.72 -0.15
C ASP A 223 4.57 23.14 -1.38
N VAL A 224 4.61 21.81 -1.50
CA VAL A 224 3.98 21.07 -2.61
C VAL A 224 2.67 20.42 -2.15
N ARG A 225 1.64 20.53 -2.98
CA ARG A 225 0.34 19.89 -2.74
C ARG A 225 -0.06 19.06 -3.97
N ILE A 226 -0.36 17.78 -3.77
CA ILE A 226 -0.97 16.88 -4.76
C ILE A 226 -2.32 16.48 -4.21
N PHE A 227 -3.42 16.88 -4.84
CA PHE A 227 -4.74 16.71 -4.24
C PHE A 227 -5.84 16.49 -5.26
N GLY A 228 -6.98 16.00 -4.79
CA GLY A 228 -8.14 15.67 -5.62
C GLY A 228 -8.54 14.20 -5.47
N HIS A 229 -9.55 13.78 -6.21
CA HIS A 229 -10.11 12.43 -6.11
C HIS A 229 -9.79 11.55 -7.33
N GLY A 230 -8.98 12.05 -8.26
CA GLY A 230 -8.66 11.35 -9.49
C GLY A 230 -7.56 10.29 -9.34
N VAL A 231 -7.20 9.71 -10.45
CA VAL A 231 -6.25 8.59 -10.52
C VAL A 231 -4.90 9.09 -11.04
N ILE A 232 -3.83 8.71 -10.36
CA ILE A 232 -2.45 8.80 -10.83
C ILE A 232 -2.00 7.38 -11.13
N ASP A 233 -1.71 7.10 -12.39
CA ASP A 233 -1.39 5.77 -12.90
C ASP A 233 0.04 5.74 -13.44
N GLY A 234 0.90 4.99 -12.76
CA GLY A 234 2.33 4.90 -13.05
C GLY A 234 2.70 3.91 -14.17
N ARG A 235 1.71 3.21 -14.75
CA ARG A 235 1.96 2.12 -15.73
C ARG A 235 2.77 2.52 -16.95
N ALA A 236 2.73 3.79 -17.32
CA ALA A 236 3.48 4.32 -18.45
C ALA A 236 5.00 4.36 -18.21
N GLN A 237 5.43 4.24 -16.96
CA GLN A 237 6.83 4.29 -16.59
C GLN A 237 7.39 2.88 -16.41
N GLU A 238 8.64 2.70 -16.82
CA GLU A 238 9.36 1.45 -16.63
C GLU A 238 10.18 1.51 -15.33
N ARG A 239 10.38 0.33 -14.73
CA ARG A 239 11.27 0.19 -13.59
C ARG A 239 12.71 0.30 -14.06
N VAL A 240 13.51 1.09 -13.34
CA VAL A 240 14.96 1.17 -13.51
C VAL A 240 15.65 0.16 -12.59
N PHE A 241 16.65 -0.56 -13.10
CA PHE A 241 17.32 -1.65 -12.35
C PHE A 241 18.46 -1.18 -11.43
N GLU A 242 18.64 0.12 -11.21
CA GLU A 242 19.75 0.69 -10.44
C GLU A 242 19.55 0.65 -8.90
N GLY A 243 18.54 -0.05 -8.42
CA GLY A 243 18.21 -0.15 -7.00
C GLY A 243 17.11 0.82 -6.54
N CYS A 244 16.48 0.46 -5.42
CA CYS A 244 15.26 1.16 -4.95
C CYS A 244 15.52 2.61 -4.50
N TYR A 245 16.74 2.94 -4.10
CA TYR A 245 17.10 4.28 -3.61
C TYR A 245 17.55 5.25 -4.71
N SER A 246 17.71 4.76 -5.93
CA SER A 246 18.19 5.57 -7.06
C SER A 246 17.23 6.70 -7.39
N LYS A 247 17.77 7.90 -7.60
CA LYS A 247 17.01 9.07 -8.08
C LYS A 247 16.49 8.87 -9.51
N LEU A 248 16.95 7.84 -10.23
CA LEU A 248 16.45 7.47 -11.54
C LEU A 248 15.14 6.67 -11.49
N GLN A 249 14.80 6.07 -10.34
CA GLN A 249 13.53 5.37 -10.18
C GLN A 249 12.35 6.32 -10.31
N SER A 250 11.28 5.81 -10.91
CA SER A 250 9.97 6.46 -10.93
C SER A 250 9.03 5.77 -9.95
N SER A 251 8.10 6.52 -9.39
CA SER A 251 7.01 6.12 -8.50
C SER A 251 5.80 6.97 -8.82
N CYS A 252 4.61 6.57 -8.43
CA CYS A 252 3.46 7.48 -8.57
C CYS A 252 3.76 8.85 -7.94
N VAL A 253 4.36 8.85 -6.72
CA VAL A 253 4.91 10.05 -6.09
C VAL A 253 6.27 9.73 -5.47
N ARG A 254 7.29 10.55 -5.74
CA ARG A 254 8.64 10.33 -5.23
C ARG A 254 9.35 11.63 -4.92
N LEU A 255 9.68 11.86 -3.65
CA LEU A 255 10.26 13.10 -3.17
C LEU A 255 11.58 12.87 -2.45
N TYR A 256 12.53 13.77 -2.67
CA TYR A 256 13.84 13.79 -2.07
C TYR A 256 14.14 15.17 -1.49
N ASP A 257 14.72 15.22 -0.30
CA ASP A 257 15.25 16.46 0.29
C ASP A 257 14.20 17.61 0.32
N SER A 258 12.92 17.26 0.54
CA SER A 258 11.77 18.15 0.34
C SER A 258 11.00 18.41 1.64
N SER A 259 10.26 19.50 1.71
CA SER A 259 9.54 19.87 2.92
C SER A 259 8.17 20.49 2.66
N ASP A 260 7.31 20.48 3.68
CA ASP A 260 5.94 21.01 3.63
C ASP A 260 5.16 20.41 2.45
N VAL A 261 4.94 19.11 2.50
CA VAL A 261 4.29 18.34 1.43
C VAL A 261 2.95 17.81 1.90
N VAL A 262 1.91 17.99 1.09
CA VAL A 262 0.60 17.35 1.32
C VAL A 262 0.19 16.53 0.10
N ILE A 263 -0.21 15.28 0.35
CA ILE A 263 -0.86 14.43 -0.64
C ILE A 263 -2.23 14.06 -0.10
N ASP A 264 -3.30 14.55 -0.74
CA ASP A 264 -4.66 14.44 -0.23
C ASP A 264 -5.64 13.93 -1.29
N GLY A 265 -6.03 12.68 -1.19
CA GLY A 265 -7.16 12.11 -1.90
C GLY A 265 -6.92 11.30 -3.17
N PRO A 266 -5.78 11.36 -3.88
CA PRO A 266 -5.65 10.63 -5.14
C PRO A 266 -5.66 9.10 -4.96
N ILE A 267 -6.01 8.41 -6.04
CA ILE A 267 -5.88 6.96 -6.17
C ILE A 267 -4.59 6.69 -6.96
N LEU A 268 -3.64 5.99 -6.34
CA LEU A 268 -2.34 5.66 -6.92
C LEU A 268 -2.35 4.23 -7.46
N VAL A 269 -2.09 4.06 -8.74
CA VAL A 269 -2.28 2.80 -9.46
C VAL A 269 -1.01 2.42 -10.22
N ASP A 270 -0.66 1.13 -10.22
CA ASP A 270 0.33 0.50 -11.11
C ASP A 270 1.67 1.25 -11.16
N SER A 271 2.27 1.46 -10.00
CA SER A 271 3.59 2.08 -9.89
C SER A 271 4.69 1.19 -10.47
N PRO A 272 5.72 1.75 -11.11
CA PRO A 272 6.85 0.96 -11.61
C PRO A 272 7.76 0.39 -10.51
N SER A 273 7.74 1.01 -9.33
CA SER A 273 8.52 0.65 -8.14
C SER A 273 7.72 1.07 -6.90
N TRP A 274 8.34 1.26 -5.74
CA TRP A 274 7.72 1.84 -4.55
C TRP A 274 6.73 2.94 -4.92
N VAL A 275 5.53 2.94 -4.32
CA VAL A 275 4.42 3.74 -4.87
C VAL A 275 4.49 5.21 -4.45
N CYS A 276 4.66 5.46 -3.17
CA CYS A 276 4.71 6.82 -2.60
C CYS A 276 5.89 6.92 -1.64
N CYS A 277 6.93 7.66 -2.00
CA CYS A 277 8.22 7.60 -1.32
C CYS A 277 8.74 8.98 -0.93
N PHE A 278 9.28 9.06 0.29
CA PHE A 278 9.87 10.27 0.87
C PHE A 278 11.28 9.96 1.37
N PHE A 279 12.28 10.61 0.80
CA PHE A 279 13.69 10.46 1.18
C PHE A 279 14.22 11.77 1.74
N ASN A 280 14.61 11.79 3.01
CA ASN A 280 15.07 12.98 3.72
C ASN A 280 14.07 14.16 3.60
N CYS A 281 12.79 13.84 3.77
CA CYS A 281 11.72 14.83 3.74
C CYS A 281 11.26 15.21 5.14
N GLU A 282 10.65 16.38 5.28
CA GLU A 282 10.07 16.83 6.55
C GLU A 282 8.73 17.52 6.35
N ASP A 283 7.89 17.50 7.40
CA ASP A 283 6.54 18.09 7.37
C ASP A 283 5.71 17.54 6.21
N VAL A 284 5.53 16.22 6.20
CA VAL A 284 4.79 15.50 5.15
C VAL A 284 3.45 14.99 5.71
N ASP A 285 2.35 15.33 5.04
CA ASP A 285 1.01 14.85 5.37
C ASP A 285 0.42 14.07 4.18
N VAL A 286 0.23 12.77 4.36
CA VAL A 286 -0.40 11.87 3.39
C VAL A 286 -1.74 11.42 3.94
N ARG A 287 -2.82 11.77 3.27
CA ARG A 287 -4.17 11.46 3.77
C ARG A 287 -5.16 11.16 2.67
N HIS A 288 -6.13 10.31 2.99
CA HIS A 288 -7.18 9.88 2.06
C HIS A 288 -6.65 9.31 0.72
N VAL A 289 -5.41 8.82 0.74
CA VAL A 289 -4.79 8.20 -0.44
C VAL A 289 -5.27 6.75 -0.56
N LYS A 290 -5.54 6.30 -1.78
CA LYS A 290 -5.88 4.91 -2.07
C LYS A 290 -4.80 4.33 -2.98
N VAL A 291 -4.07 3.34 -2.49
CA VAL A 291 -3.07 2.59 -3.27
C VAL A 291 -3.70 1.26 -3.69
N VAL A 292 -3.80 1.04 -5.00
CA VAL A 292 -4.36 -0.19 -5.59
C VAL A 292 -3.60 -0.56 -6.87
N GLY A 293 -3.80 -1.77 -7.34
CA GLY A 293 -3.22 -2.19 -8.61
C GLY A 293 -1.70 -2.34 -8.55
N GLN A 294 -1.17 -2.82 -7.44
CA GLN A 294 0.25 -3.01 -7.25
C GLN A 294 0.62 -4.48 -7.45
N TRP A 295 1.23 -4.79 -8.56
CA TRP A 295 1.56 -6.16 -8.99
C TRP A 295 3.03 -6.36 -9.35
N ARG A 296 3.77 -5.27 -9.50
CA ARG A 296 5.20 -5.32 -9.85
C ARG A 296 6.04 -5.58 -8.62
N TYR A 297 7.21 -6.16 -8.81
CA TYR A 297 8.17 -6.42 -7.75
C TYR A 297 8.61 -5.12 -7.05
N ASN A 298 8.73 -5.12 -5.72
CA ASN A 298 9.00 -3.94 -4.90
C ASN A 298 8.00 -2.79 -5.16
N THR A 299 6.71 -3.07 -5.29
CA THR A 299 5.70 -2.04 -5.18
C THR A 299 5.22 -1.96 -3.74
N ASP A 300 6.13 -1.49 -2.88
CA ASP A 300 5.84 -1.09 -1.51
C ASP A 300 4.82 0.06 -1.54
N GLY A 301 3.95 0.16 -0.55
CA GLY A 301 2.86 1.12 -0.56
C GLY A 301 3.32 2.55 -0.29
N ILE A 302 3.69 2.84 0.96
CA ILE A 302 4.21 4.16 1.35
C ILE A 302 5.51 3.97 2.13
N ASP A 303 6.59 4.56 1.61
CA ASP A 303 7.93 4.48 2.16
C ASP A 303 8.39 5.82 2.74
N VAL A 304 8.70 5.84 4.01
CA VAL A 304 9.25 6.99 4.72
C VAL A 304 10.71 6.71 5.05
N CYS A 305 11.63 7.30 4.28
CA CYS A 305 13.07 7.05 4.38
C CYS A 305 13.80 8.26 4.97
N ASN A 306 14.47 8.09 6.12
CA ASN A 306 15.25 9.16 6.78
C ASN A 306 14.51 10.50 6.84
N SER A 307 13.21 10.45 7.09
CA SER A 307 12.30 11.59 7.08
C SER A 307 11.73 11.84 8.46
N ARG A 308 11.24 13.05 8.71
CA ARG A 308 10.76 13.46 10.03
C ARG A 308 9.48 14.28 9.96
N ARG A 309 8.66 14.22 11.02
CA ARG A 309 7.33 14.85 11.11
C ARG A 309 6.45 14.46 9.93
N VAL A 310 6.31 13.14 9.76
CA VAL A 310 5.49 12.54 8.70
C VAL A 310 4.21 11.99 9.30
N ARG A 311 3.09 12.31 8.71
CA ARG A 311 1.79 11.76 9.06
C ARG A 311 1.15 11.07 7.87
N ILE A 312 0.71 9.84 8.08
CA ILE A 312 -0.07 9.05 7.11
C ILE A 312 -1.40 8.73 7.78
N SER A 313 -2.52 9.14 7.20
CA SER A 313 -3.82 8.95 7.85
C SER A 313 -4.96 8.70 6.88
N ASP A 314 -6.02 8.08 7.41
CA ASP A 314 -7.31 7.95 6.70
C ASP A 314 -7.13 7.41 5.27
N SER A 315 -6.27 6.41 5.09
CA SER A 315 -5.84 5.93 3.78
C SER A 315 -6.07 4.42 3.61
N TYR A 316 -6.23 4.00 2.37
CA TYR A 316 -6.27 2.60 1.97
C TYR A 316 -5.01 2.24 1.21
N VAL A 317 -4.30 1.21 1.66
CA VAL A 317 -3.07 0.79 0.98
C VAL A 317 -3.09 -0.73 0.74
N ARG A 318 -3.20 -1.12 -0.52
CA ARG A 318 -2.98 -2.48 -0.98
C ARG A 318 -1.70 -2.50 -1.80
N SER A 319 -0.65 -3.05 -1.22
CA SER A 319 0.67 -3.18 -1.84
C SER A 319 0.95 -4.60 -2.30
N PHE A 320 1.91 -4.75 -3.21
CA PHE A 320 2.49 -6.06 -3.49
C PHE A 320 3.55 -6.41 -2.43
N ASP A 321 4.53 -5.54 -2.21
CA ASP A 321 5.57 -5.67 -1.19
C ASP A 321 5.13 -4.94 0.10
N ASP A 322 6.05 -4.48 0.95
CA ASP A 322 5.75 -3.87 2.25
C ASP A 322 4.69 -2.75 2.15
N THR A 323 3.73 -2.70 3.09
CA THR A 323 2.60 -1.79 2.92
C THR A 323 2.89 -0.39 3.43
N ILE A 324 3.32 -0.26 4.68
CA ILE A 324 3.85 1.00 5.24
C ILE A 324 5.23 0.72 5.78
N SER A 325 6.23 1.29 5.13
CA SER A 325 7.64 1.08 5.48
C SER A 325 8.29 2.34 5.99
N ILE A 326 8.92 2.24 7.14
CA ILE A 326 9.71 3.31 7.74
C ILE A 326 11.17 2.87 7.74
N LYS A 327 12.00 3.51 6.93
CA LYS A 327 13.35 3.03 6.62
C LYS A 327 14.43 4.08 6.92
N GLY A 328 15.58 3.61 7.39
CA GLY A 328 16.83 4.39 7.40
C GLY A 328 17.72 3.87 6.30
N VAL A 329 17.81 4.53 5.17
CA VAL A 329 18.53 4.01 3.99
C VAL A 329 19.96 4.55 3.91
N PRO A 330 20.94 3.74 3.45
CA PRO A 330 22.36 4.10 3.48
C PRO A 330 22.72 5.46 2.87
N PRO A 331 22.12 5.90 1.74
CA PRO A 331 22.44 7.21 1.15
C PRO A 331 22.10 8.41 2.05
N TYR A 332 21.23 8.21 3.05
CA TYR A 332 20.75 9.26 3.95
C TYR A 332 21.04 8.97 5.43
N ARG A 333 22.03 8.11 5.72
CA ARG A 333 22.36 7.64 7.07
C ARG A 333 22.65 8.72 8.11
N ASP A 334 23.06 9.91 7.66
CA ASP A 334 23.33 11.06 8.54
C ASP A 334 22.06 11.85 8.91
N HIS A 335 20.93 11.47 8.36
CA HIS A 335 19.61 12.05 8.64
C HIS A 335 18.77 11.14 9.53
N ALA A 336 17.90 11.72 10.33
CA ALA A 336 17.06 11.00 11.26
C ALA A 336 15.78 10.44 10.58
N VAL A 337 15.28 9.35 11.18
CA VAL A 337 13.89 8.88 11.03
C VAL A 337 13.20 9.16 12.36
N GLU A 338 12.32 10.14 12.42
CA GLU A 338 11.65 10.47 13.68
C GLU A 338 10.31 11.19 13.50
N ASP A 339 9.47 11.08 14.52
CA ASP A 339 8.15 11.73 14.56
C ASP A 339 7.25 11.28 13.40
N VAL A 340 7.11 9.97 13.20
CA VAL A 340 6.23 9.40 12.18
C VAL A 340 4.97 8.86 12.82
N THR A 341 3.81 9.26 12.30
CA THR A 341 2.50 8.76 12.76
C THR A 341 1.72 8.16 11.59
N VAL A 342 1.26 6.93 11.78
CA VAL A 342 0.37 6.22 10.85
C VAL A 342 -0.93 5.91 11.59
N GLU A 343 -2.06 6.38 11.09
CA GLU A 343 -3.33 6.23 11.81
C GLU A 343 -4.56 6.11 10.91
N ARG A 344 -5.56 5.36 11.37
CA ARG A 344 -6.87 5.17 10.70
C ARG A 344 -6.76 4.72 9.26
N CYS A 345 -5.83 3.80 8.99
CA CYS A 345 -5.63 3.23 7.68
C CYS A 345 -6.20 1.81 7.59
N VAL A 346 -6.61 1.41 6.39
CA VAL A 346 -6.93 0.03 6.04
C VAL A 346 -5.82 -0.51 5.15
N LEU A 347 -5.16 -1.58 5.59
CA LEU A 347 -3.90 -2.04 5.05
C LEU A 347 -3.99 -3.49 4.56
N TRP A 348 -3.46 -3.76 3.38
CA TRP A 348 -3.40 -5.07 2.75
C TRP A 348 -2.03 -5.29 2.12
N CYS A 349 -1.28 -6.25 2.63
CA CYS A 349 0.02 -6.68 2.12
C CYS A 349 -0.09 -8.02 1.39
N GLN A 350 0.47 -8.12 0.16
CA GLN A 350 0.41 -9.35 -0.61
C GLN A 350 1.67 -10.21 -0.49
N TRP A 351 2.84 -9.63 -0.20
CA TRP A 351 4.09 -10.39 -0.18
C TRP A 351 5.10 -9.96 0.89
N GLY A 352 5.02 -8.78 1.43
CA GLY A 352 5.95 -8.24 2.42
C GLY A 352 5.39 -8.24 3.84
N LYS A 353 5.58 -7.14 4.55
CA LYS A 353 5.05 -6.89 5.90
C LYS A 353 4.09 -5.70 5.85
N THR A 354 3.08 -5.73 6.71
CA THR A 354 2.05 -4.70 6.66
C THR A 354 2.49 -3.40 7.32
N LEU A 355 3.05 -3.47 8.53
CA LEU A 355 3.72 -2.34 9.19
C LEU A 355 5.18 -2.70 9.42
N GLU A 356 6.09 -1.94 8.81
CA GLU A 356 7.52 -2.27 8.72
C GLU A 356 8.45 -1.10 9.11
N PRO A 357 8.69 -0.82 10.40
CA PRO A 357 9.91 -0.12 10.81
C PRO A 357 11.17 -0.97 10.54
N GLY A 358 11.91 -0.59 9.51
CA GLY A 358 13.07 -1.34 9.00
C GLY A 358 12.85 -1.81 7.55
N VAL A 359 13.49 -2.82 6.99
CA VAL A 359 14.67 -3.55 7.54
C VAL A 359 15.91 -2.65 7.59
N GLU A 360 16.00 -1.69 6.69
CA GLU A 360 17.07 -0.71 6.65
C GLU A 360 16.95 0.25 7.84
N THR A 361 17.92 0.24 8.74
CA THR A 361 17.94 1.14 9.90
C THR A 361 19.27 1.91 9.98
N TYR A 362 19.66 2.54 8.86
CA TYR A 362 20.81 3.42 8.76
C TYR A 362 20.34 4.87 8.89
N ALA A 363 20.48 5.45 10.07
CA ALA A 363 20.04 6.81 10.36
C ALA A 363 20.86 7.43 11.51
N SER A 364 20.84 8.74 11.66
CA SER A 364 21.40 9.40 12.84
C SER A 364 20.56 9.19 14.10
N ALA A 365 19.24 8.97 13.93
CA ALA A 365 18.28 8.54 14.94
C ALA A 365 17.12 7.81 14.27
N PHE A 366 16.50 6.84 14.95
CA PHE A 366 15.34 6.11 14.45
C PHE A 366 14.34 5.94 15.59
N ARG A 367 13.42 6.90 15.76
CA ARG A 367 12.63 6.98 16.98
C ARG A 367 11.30 7.75 16.86
N ARG A 368 10.46 7.57 17.88
CA ARG A 368 9.14 8.21 18.04
C ARG A 368 8.21 7.90 16.87
N LEU A 369 7.96 6.60 16.70
CA LEU A 369 7.05 6.09 15.68
C LEU A 369 5.75 5.65 16.32
N VAL A 370 4.62 6.06 15.77
CA VAL A 370 3.29 5.72 16.26
C VAL A 370 2.44 5.13 15.13
N PHE A 371 1.95 3.93 15.35
CA PHE A 371 0.99 3.25 14.48
C PHE A 371 -0.26 2.98 15.27
N ARG A 372 -1.39 3.60 14.91
CA ARG A 372 -2.60 3.47 15.71
C ARG A 372 -3.89 3.45 14.90
N ASP A 373 -4.90 2.81 15.48
CA ASP A 373 -6.28 2.81 14.95
C ASP A 373 -6.40 2.27 13.52
N CYS A 374 -5.51 1.36 13.10
CA CYS A 374 -5.49 0.78 11.75
C CYS A 374 -6.09 -0.62 11.71
N ASP A 375 -6.65 -0.97 10.56
CA ASP A 375 -7.13 -2.30 10.20
C ASP A 375 -6.14 -2.97 9.23
N LEU A 376 -5.53 -4.06 9.62
CA LEU A 376 -4.62 -4.84 8.82
C LEU A 376 -5.37 -6.09 8.33
N ILE A 377 -6.00 -5.96 7.16
CA ILE A 377 -7.01 -6.93 6.68
C ILE A 377 -6.42 -8.16 6.00
N HIS A 378 -5.25 -8.03 5.40
CA HIS A 378 -4.46 -9.13 4.85
C HIS A 378 -2.99 -8.89 5.09
N ASN A 379 -2.29 -9.94 5.49
CA ASN A 379 -0.89 -9.90 5.87
C ASN A 379 -0.16 -11.07 5.22
N ASP A 380 1.13 -10.90 4.87
CA ASP A 380 1.92 -12.02 4.31
C ASP A 380 2.98 -12.51 5.31
N VAL A 381 4.11 -11.86 5.41
CA VAL A 381 5.19 -12.31 6.32
C VAL A 381 4.83 -12.02 7.77
N ALA A 382 4.42 -10.80 8.06
CA ALA A 382 4.00 -10.38 9.40
C ALA A 382 3.06 -9.18 9.32
N ALA A 383 2.11 -9.10 10.25
CA ALA A 383 1.21 -7.96 10.37
C ALA A 383 1.95 -6.75 10.98
N ILE A 384 2.66 -6.97 12.08
CA ILE A 384 3.46 -5.96 12.77
C ILE A 384 4.90 -6.42 12.78
N ASN A 385 5.78 -5.66 12.15
CA ASN A 385 7.20 -5.98 12.10
C ASN A 385 8.05 -4.83 12.63
N VAL A 386 9.17 -5.14 13.26
CA VAL A 386 10.30 -4.25 13.49
C VAL A 386 11.55 -5.03 13.18
N SER A 387 12.27 -4.64 12.14
CA SER A 387 13.50 -5.32 11.74
C SER A 387 14.67 -4.35 11.83
N ALA A 388 15.57 -4.61 12.78
CA ALA A 388 16.76 -3.78 12.98
C ALA A 388 17.94 -4.33 12.17
N GLY A 389 17.98 -4.02 10.86
CA GLY A 389 18.97 -4.56 9.92
C GLY A 389 20.15 -3.64 9.60
N GLY A 390 20.24 -2.46 10.19
CA GLY A 390 21.29 -1.47 9.96
C GLY A 390 22.15 -1.20 11.19
N SER A 391 22.51 0.06 11.40
CA SER A 391 23.43 0.49 12.46
C SER A 391 22.78 1.31 13.58
N THR A 392 21.51 1.65 13.48
CA THR A 392 20.81 2.54 14.40
C THR A 392 19.79 1.77 15.22
N VAL A 393 19.76 2.01 16.54
CA VAL A 393 18.74 1.45 17.42
C VAL A 393 17.37 2.03 17.06
N VAL A 394 16.38 1.14 16.90
CA VAL A 394 14.97 1.54 16.72
C VAL A 394 14.37 1.71 18.11
N GLU A 395 13.93 2.93 18.43
CA GLU A 395 13.45 3.23 19.77
C GLU A 395 12.16 4.05 19.81
N ASP A 396 11.41 3.94 20.91
CA ASP A 396 10.17 4.65 21.13
C ASP A 396 9.13 4.37 20.03
N VAL A 397 8.79 3.10 19.83
CA VAL A 397 7.80 2.66 18.85
C VAL A 397 6.53 2.21 19.56
N LEU A 398 5.40 2.78 19.16
CA LEU A 398 4.08 2.44 19.69
C LEU A 398 3.17 1.91 18.59
N PHE A 399 2.71 0.68 18.76
CA PHE A 399 1.60 0.08 18.01
C PHE A 399 0.39 0.05 18.93
N GLU A 400 -0.68 0.75 18.59
CA GLU A 400 -1.84 0.93 19.49
C GLU A 400 -3.17 0.79 18.78
N ASN A 401 -4.13 0.13 19.44
CA ASN A 401 -5.50 -0.05 18.92
C ASN A 401 -5.53 -0.64 17.50
N LEU A 402 -4.62 -1.54 17.19
CA LEU A 402 -4.60 -2.19 15.88
C LEU A 402 -5.59 -3.36 15.83
N ARG A 403 -6.21 -3.52 14.68
CA ARG A 403 -7.13 -4.61 14.36
C ARG A 403 -6.50 -5.44 13.25
N VAL A 404 -6.10 -6.65 13.58
CA VAL A 404 -5.38 -7.55 12.66
C VAL A 404 -6.27 -8.72 12.30
N GLU A 405 -6.43 -8.97 11.03
CA GLU A 405 -7.10 -10.15 10.52
C GLU A 405 -6.05 -11.19 10.10
N LEU A 406 -6.13 -12.39 10.66
CA LEU A 406 -5.27 -13.51 10.31
C LEU A 406 -6.11 -14.60 9.64
N GLN A 407 -5.73 -14.95 8.43
CA GLN A 407 -6.30 -16.06 7.68
C GLN A 407 -5.35 -17.26 7.73
N SER A 408 -5.93 -18.46 7.85
CA SER A 408 -5.19 -19.70 7.63
C SER A 408 -4.94 -19.84 6.13
N ASP A 409 -3.77 -19.42 5.69
CA ASP A 409 -3.45 -19.47 4.28
C ASP A 409 -2.75 -20.79 3.93
N THR A 410 -3.46 -21.61 3.21
CA THR A 410 -2.99 -22.92 2.74
C THR A 410 -2.70 -22.91 1.24
N GLN A 411 -2.29 -21.76 0.68
CA GLN A 411 -1.98 -21.69 -0.74
C GLN A 411 -0.92 -22.74 -1.10
N PRO A 412 -1.17 -23.57 -2.12
CA PRO A 412 -0.22 -24.58 -2.54
C PRO A 412 1.05 -23.91 -3.08
N GLY A 413 2.16 -24.61 -2.93
CA GLY A 413 3.40 -24.21 -3.59
C GLY A 413 3.24 -24.19 -5.11
N VAL A 414 3.98 -23.31 -5.77
CA VAL A 414 3.96 -23.14 -7.22
C VAL A 414 5.31 -23.46 -7.81
N LEU A 415 5.32 -24.36 -8.78
CA LEU A 415 6.46 -24.51 -9.70
C LEU A 415 6.25 -23.54 -10.88
N GLN A 416 7.17 -22.62 -11.04
CA GLN A 416 7.16 -21.71 -12.19
C GLN A 416 8.20 -22.13 -13.21
N GLU A 417 7.75 -22.28 -14.43
CA GLU A 417 8.61 -22.32 -15.62
C GLU A 417 8.47 -20.97 -16.33
N ASN A 418 9.58 -20.31 -16.60
CA ASN A 418 9.60 -19.04 -17.29
C ASN A 418 10.80 -19.02 -18.24
N ASP A 419 10.58 -18.78 -19.53
CA ASP A 419 11.60 -18.68 -20.59
C ASP A 419 12.62 -19.82 -20.60
N GLY A 420 12.18 -21.04 -20.24
CA GLY A 420 13.05 -22.22 -20.16
C GLY A 420 13.96 -22.26 -18.93
N SER A 421 13.83 -21.31 -18.00
CA SER A 421 14.48 -21.37 -16.69
C SER A 421 13.51 -21.90 -15.64
N THR A 422 14.00 -22.84 -14.85
CA THR A 422 13.24 -23.38 -13.71
C THR A 422 13.51 -22.53 -12.49
N TYR A 423 12.46 -21.94 -11.92
CA TYR A 423 12.53 -21.27 -10.64
C TYR A 423 12.33 -22.25 -9.51
N PRO A 424 12.90 -21.95 -8.32
CA PRO A 424 12.56 -22.73 -7.14
C PRO A 424 11.05 -22.74 -6.94
N SER A 425 10.49 -23.89 -6.60
CA SER A 425 9.09 -23.98 -6.19
C SER A 425 8.85 -23.05 -5.02
N ASP A 426 7.76 -22.29 -5.07
CA ASP A 426 7.26 -21.61 -3.90
C ASP A 426 6.76 -22.67 -2.91
N PRO A 427 7.26 -22.72 -1.66
CA PRO A 427 6.84 -23.73 -0.68
C PRO A 427 5.39 -23.58 -0.25
N GLY A 428 4.67 -22.64 -0.83
CA GLY A 428 3.33 -22.26 -0.43
C GLY A 428 3.35 -21.23 0.69
N ARG A 429 2.18 -20.70 0.97
CA ARG A 429 1.98 -19.69 1.99
C ARG A 429 1.64 -20.32 3.32
N LYS A 430 2.25 -19.80 4.37
CA LYS A 430 1.91 -20.14 5.76
C LYS A 430 1.10 -18.99 6.37
N THR A 431 0.40 -19.28 7.45
CA THR A 431 -0.22 -18.26 8.28
C THR A 431 0.79 -17.16 8.63
N PRO A 432 0.49 -15.87 8.38
CA PRO A 432 1.40 -14.78 8.69
C PRO A 432 1.69 -14.71 10.19
N MET A 433 2.88 -14.23 10.55
CA MET A 433 3.17 -13.89 11.94
C MET A 433 2.32 -12.70 12.38
N LEU A 434 1.77 -12.76 13.59
CA LEU A 434 1.08 -11.62 14.17
C LEU A 434 2.08 -10.48 14.42
N VAL A 435 3.21 -10.83 15.06
CA VAL A 435 4.30 -9.90 15.33
C VAL A 435 5.63 -10.58 15.01
N LYS A 436 6.53 -9.82 14.39
CA LYS A 436 7.90 -10.22 14.13
C LYS A 436 8.83 -9.06 14.46
N PHE A 437 9.57 -9.19 15.54
CA PHE A 437 10.64 -8.27 15.91
C PHE A 437 11.96 -9.01 15.81
N ASP A 438 12.82 -8.61 14.88
CA ASP A 438 14.09 -9.26 14.68
C ASP A 438 15.21 -8.28 14.29
N ASN A 439 16.40 -8.82 14.27
CA ASN A 439 17.50 -8.21 13.58
C ASN A 439 17.85 -9.10 12.39
N TRP A 440 17.74 -8.58 11.24
CA TRP A 440 18.17 -9.25 10.03
C TRP A 440 19.27 -8.44 9.37
N HIS A 441 20.45 -9.04 9.29
CA HIS A 441 21.56 -8.41 8.62
C HIS A 441 21.34 -8.46 7.10
N TRP A 442 21.06 -7.33 6.52
CA TRP A 442 21.12 -7.16 5.09
C TRP A 442 22.57 -6.92 4.69
N ALA A 443 23.20 -7.87 3.97
CA ALA A 443 24.58 -7.71 3.48
C ALA A 443 24.67 -6.48 2.56
N ASN A 444 24.99 -5.33 3.15
CA ASN A 444 25.16 -4.07 2.46
C ASN A 444 26.65 -3.71 2.48
N PRO A 445 27.25 -3.23 1.38
CA PRO A 445 28.63 -2.76 1.36
C PRO A 445 28.96 -1.70 2.42
N CYS A 446 27.95 -0.97 2.91
CA CYS A 446 28.11 -0.01 4.02
C CYS A 446 28.36 -0.66 5.39
N ASP A 447 28.14 -1.96 5.55
CA ASP A 447 28.25 -2.63 6.85
C ASP A 447 29.69 -2.74 7.34
N ALA A 448 30.65 -2.77 6.43
CA ALA A 448 32.09 -2.75 6.79
C ALA A 448 32.49 -1.44 7.48
N GLU A 449 31.86 -0.32 7.19
CA GLU A 449 32.09 0.98 7.80
C GLU A 449 31.30 1.19 9.11
N TYR A 450 30.20 0.42 9.29
CA TYR A 450 29.28 0.52 10.43
C TYR A 450 29.16 -0.81 11.17
N PRO A 451 30.18 -1.17 11.96
CA PRO A 451 30.22 -2.46 12.65
C PRO A 451 29.25 -2.57 13.84
N ARG A 452 28.40 -1.57 14.08
CA ARG A 452 27.35 -1.66 15.10
C ARG A 452 26.06 -2.15 14.46
N LEU A 453 25.57 -3.26 14.94
CA LEU A 453 24.26 -3.75 14.57
C LEU A 453 23.18 -3.08 15.42
N ALA A 454 22.09 -2.72 14.81
CA ALA A 454 20.97 -2.10 15.49
C ALA A 454 20.26 -3.07 16.45
N GLY A 455 19.66 -2.51 17.46
CA GLY A 455 18.76 -3.19 18.39
C GLY A 455 17.43 -2.47 18.46
N MET A 456 16.68 -2.77 19.52
CA MET A 456 15.37 -2.18 19.78
C MET A 456 15.28 -1.71 21.22
N ARG A 457 14.65 -0.56 21.43
CA ARG A 457 14.40 -0.03 22.77
C ARG A 457 13.01 0.56 22.86
N ASN A 458 12.30 0.29 23.95
CA ASN A 458 10.98 0.84 24.23
C ASN A 458 9.98 0.66 23.06
N VAL A 459 9.77 -0.60 22.66
CA VAL A 459 8.80 -1.00 21.62
C VAL A 459 7.56 -1.55 22.31
N ARG A 460 6.42 -0.92 22.10
CA ARG A 460 5.18 -1.29 22.78
C ARG A 460 4.08 -1.61 21.79
N VAL A 461 3.43 -2.76 22.01
CA VAL A 461 2.17 -3.14 21.34
C VAL A 461 1.06 -3.08 22.38
N ARG A 462 0.07 -2.20 22.19
CA ARG A 462 -1.02 -1.96 23.14
C ARG A 462 -2.38 -2.12 22.49
N ASN A 463 -3.29 -2.82 23.17
CA ASN A 463 -4.67 -3.05 22.74
C ASN A 463 -4.74 -3.61 21.31
N LEU A 464 -4.09 -4.76 21.09
CA LEU A 464 -4.08 -5.47 19.81
C LEU A 464 -5.28 -6.41 19.73
N ARG A 465 -6.18 -6.18 18.77
CA ARG A 465 -7.34 -7.03 18.50
C ARG A 465 -7.10 -7.88 17.27
N VAL A 466 -7.18 -9.19 17.41
CA VAL A 466 -6.93 -10.16 16.34
C VAL A 466 -8.23 -10.87 15.99
N PHE A 467 -8.59 -10.85 14.72
CA PHE A 467 -9.67 -11.63 14.12
C PHE A 467 -9.01 -12.81 13.39
N ALA A 468 -8.98 -13.97 14.02
CA ALA A 468 -8.33 -15.16 13.50
C ALA A 468 -9.36 -16.17 13.01
N ASP A 469 -9.16 -16.68 11.80
CA ASP A 469 -9.94 -17.82 11.28
C ASP A 469 -9.68 -19.08 12.10
N GLU A 470 -10.61 -20.03 12.06
CA GLU A 470 -10.50 -21.29 12.82
C GLU A 470 -9.21 -22.09 12.52
N GLY A 471 -8.71 -22.00 11.30
CA GLY A 471 -7.49 -22.71 10.88
C GLY A 471 -6.16 -22.06 11.30
N VAL A 472 -6.18 -20.84 11.85
CA VAL A 472 -4.95 -20.10 12.24
C VAL A 472 -4.23 -20.77 13.43
N GLY A 473 -4.96 -21.40 14.33
CA GLY A 473 -4.40 -21.92 15.58
C GLY A 473 -3.98 -20.79 16.52
N LYS A 474 -2.83 -20.93 17.17
CA LYS A 474 -2.28 -19.90 18.08
C LYS A 474 -1.49 -18.88 17.27
N PRO A 475 -1.85 -17.58 17.31
CA PRO A 475 -1.07 -16.54 16.63
C PRO A 475 0.39 -16.53 17.04
N LEU A 476 1.30 -16.34 16.08
CA LEU A 476 2.74 -16.38 16.30
C LEU A 476 3.29 -14.98 16.60
N ILE A 477 3.99 -14.88 17.72
CA ILE A 477 4.83 -13.73 18.07
C ILE A 477 6.29 -14.18 18.07
N LYS A 478 7.09 -13.57 17.23
CA LYS A 478 8.53 -13.80 17.15
C LYS A 478 9.29 -12.56 17.61
N VAL A 479 10.12 -12.70 18.65
CA VAL A 479 11.07 -11.67 19.08
C VAL A 479 12.45 -12.31 19.17
N TRP A 480 13.26 -12.08 18.15
CA TRP A 480 14.45 -12.90 17.93
C TRP A 480 15.66 -12.08 17.54
N SER A 481 16.77 -12.33 18.23
CA SER A 481 18.09 -11.89 17.80
C SER A 481 18.89 -13.07 17.26
N SER A 482 19.44 -12.92 16.07
CA SER A 482 20.24 -13.97 15.41
C SER A 482 21.61 -14.20 16.05
N GLY A 483 21.95 -13.45 17.09
CA GLY A 483 23.24 -13.57 17.79
C GLY A 483 24.43 -12.99 17.01
N PRO A 484 25.64 -13.12 17.56
CA PRO A 484 26.84 -12.59 16.91
C PRO A 484 27.11 -13.33 15.59
N GLN A 485 27.33 -12.58 14.54
CA GLN A 485 27.78 -13.11 13.25
C GLN A 485 29.28 -12.87 13.08
N ALA A 486 29.98 -13.80 12.41
CA ALA A 486 31.43 -13.70 12.22
C ALA A 486 31.80 -12.39 11.50
N GLY A 487 32.69 -11.61 12.10
CA GLY A 487 33.14 -10.31 11.57
C GLY A 487 32.26 -9.11 11.88
N LEU A 488 31.10 -9.31 12.52
CA LEU A 488 30.21 -8.23 12.94
C LEU A 488 30.19 -8.06 14.46
N ARG A 489 29.99 -6.83 14.93
CA ARG A 489 29.79 -6.58 16.36
C ARG A 489 28.45 -7.15 16.81
N PRO A 490 28.30 -7.52 18.10
CA PRO A 490 27.01 -7.97 18.61
C PRO A 490 25.94 -6.90 18.39
N PHE A 491 24.71 -7.37 18.19
CA PHE A 491 23.53 -6.51 18.08
C PHE A 491 23.39 -5.61 19.31
N GLY A 492 22.81 -4.44 19.08
CA GLY A 492 22.48 -3.48 20.12
C GLY A 492 21.44 -3.99 21.12
N PRO A 493 20.99 -3.14 22.04
CA PRO A 493 20.10 -3.54 23.12
C PRO A 493 18.74 -4.03 22.58
N TYR A 494 18.16 -4.99 23.33
CA TYR A 494 16.76 -5.37 23.23
C TYR A 494 16.14 -5.11 24.60
N GLU A 495 15.53 -3.96 24.78
CA GLU A 495 15.03 -3.48 26.06
C GLU A 495 13.63 -2.90 25.94
N GLY A 496 12.78 -3.11 26.96
CA GLY A 496 11.47 -2.49 27.05
C GLY A 496 10.51 -2.90 25.93
N ILE A 497 10.55 -4.16 25.49
CA ILE A 497 9.60 -4.73 24.53
C ILE A 497 8.39 -5.21 25.33
N VAL A 498 7.24 -4.54 25.14
CA VAL A 498 6.03 -4.75 25.95
C VAL A 498 4.82 -5.03 25.07
N PHE A 499 4.13 -6.12 25.37
CA PHE A 499 2.81 -6.45 24.82
C PHE A 499 1.75 -6.20 25.91
N ASP A 500 0.91 -5.20 25.74
CA ASP A 500 -0.05 -4.73 26.73
C ASP A 500 -1.48 -4.86 26.19
N GLY A 501 -2.12 -5.97 26.49
CA GLY A 501 -3.48 -6.30 26.07
C GLY A 501 -3.56 -6.81 24.62
N ILE A 502 -3.53 -8.13 24.47
CA ILE A 502 -3.81 -8.83 23.20
C ILE A 502 -5.16 -9.54 23.34
N PHE A 503 -6.00 -9.40 22.32
CA PHE A 503 -7.31 -10.02 22.27
C PHE A 503 -7.46 -10.81 20.97
N VAL A 504 -7.82 -12.09 21.07
CA VAL A 504 -8.09 -12.94 19.91
C VAL A 504 -9.56 -13.31 19.90
N ASN A 505 -10.26 -12.96 18.82
CA ASN A 505 -11.71 -13.17 18.66
C ASN A 505 -12.51 -12.68 19.89
N GLY A 506 -12.17 -11.49 20.37
CA GLY A 506 -12.82 -10.82 21.50
C GLY A 506 -12.40 -11.31 22.88
N ARG A 507 -11.52 -12.30 22.99
CA ARG A 507 -11.05 -12.85 24.28
C ARG A 507 -9.65 -12.34 24.60
N PRO A 508 -9.38 -11.89 25.83
CA PRO A 508 -8.02 -11.59 26.26
C PRO A 508 -7.20 -12.88 26.24
N VAL A 509 -5.95 -12.76 25.82
CA VAL A 509 -5.04 -13.91 25.71
C VAL A 509 -3.73 -13.64 26.46
N GLY A 510 -3.22 -14.73 27.06
CA GLY A 510 -1.94 -14.76 27.73
C GLY A 510 -0.89 -15.54 26.92
N LYS A 511 0.28 -15.77 27.54
CA LYS A 511 1.39 -16.48 26.91
C LYS A 511 1.02 -17.89 26.42
N SER A 512 0.14 -18.57 27.15
CA SER A 512 -0.29 -19.94 26.80
C SER A 512 -1.16 -20.03 25.56
N ASP A 513 -1.78 -18.92 25.15
CA ASP A 513 -2.71 -18.85 24.00
C ASP A 513 -2.00 -18.46 22.71
N LEU A 514 -0.72 -18.17 22.78
CA LEU A 514 0.11 -17.72 21.67
C LEU A 514 1.22 -18.73 21.38
N THR A 515 1.70 -18.73 20.15
CA THR A 515 2.98 -19.35 19.80
C THR A 515 4.07 -18.30 19.97
N LEU A 516 5.05 -18.59 20.83
CA LEU A 516 6.13 -17.65 21.16
C LEU A 516 7.47 -18.19 20.69
N GLU A 517 8.10 -17.51 19.74
CA GLU A 517 9.50 -17.71 19.34
C GLU A 517 10.32 -16.54 19.88
N VAL A 518 10.80 -16.67 21.11
CA VAL A 518 11.40 -15.54 21.82
C VAL A 518 12.76 -15.93 22.42
N ASN A 519 13.83 -15.22 22.05
CA ASN A 519 15.14 -15.32 22.69
C ASN A 519 15.61 -13.99 23.30
N MET A 520 14.77 -12.96 23.28
CA MET A 520 14.99 -11.64 23.86
C MET A 520 13.98 -11.34 24.97
N PRO A 521 14.32 -10.46 25.94
CA PRO A 521 13.39 -10.10 27.01
C PRO A 521 12.10 -9.45 26.47
N ILE A 522 10.96 -9.98 26.86
CA ILE A 522 9.64 -9.38 26.61
C ILE A 522 8.82 -9.34 27.89
N GLU A 523 8.01 -8.31 28.01
CA GLU A 523 6.94 -8.21 29.01
C GLU A 523 5.58 -8.42 28.32
N MET A 524 4.69 -9.21 28.96
CA MET A 524 3.32 -9.37 28.52
C MET A 524 2.38 -9.04 29.67
N VAL A 525 1.51 -8.06 29.46
CA VAL A 525 0.49 -7.60 30.40
C VAL A 525 -0.88 -8.02 29.89
N GLU A 526 -1.54 -8.90 30.62
CA GLU A 526 -2.90 -9.31 30.31
C GLU A 526 -3.87 -8.23 30.77
N ARG A 527 -4.80 -7.83 29.91
CA ARG A 527 -5.87 -6.90 30.22
C ARG A 527 -7.19 -7.61 30.21
N PRO A 528 -8.10 -7.35 31.18
CA PRO A 528 -9.45 -7.87 31.07
C PRO A 528 -10.14 -7.32 29.82
N ALA A 529 -11.02 -8.10 29.21
CA ALA A 529 -11.87 -7.63 28.13
C ALA A 529 -12.65 -6.39 28.65
N ARG A 530 -12.46 -5.24 28.00
CA ARG A 530 -13.38 -4.11 28.23
C ARG A 530 -14.68 -4.48 27.53
N LEU A 531 -15.76 -4.47 28.28
CA LEU A 531 -17.11 -4.48 27.73
C LEU A 531 -17.35 -3.05 27.18
N ASP A 532 -16.99 -2.81 25.92
CA ASP A 532 -17.37 -1.60 25.20
C ASP A 532 -18.70 -1.83 24.48
#